data_17548606508050f5475986bc2f42cbc6
#
_entry.id   17548606508050f5475986bc2f42cbc6
#
_cell.length_a   1.000
_cell.length_b   1.000
_cell.length_c   1.000
_cell.angle_alpha   90.00
_cell.angle_beta   90.00
_cell.angle_gamma   90.00
#
_symmetry.space_group_name_H-M   'P 1'
#
loop_
_entity.id
_entity.type
_entity.pdbx_description
1 polymer ?
#
loop_
_entity_poly.entity_id
_entity_poly.type
_entity_poly.pdbx_seq_one_letter_code
_entity_poly.pdbx_strand_id
1 'polypeptide(L)' 'MNKGKEILLGHGERIRIMSAFSISYPTLRRALRFETDTELARKIRHTAISEYGGMERAN' A
#
# COMPACT_ATOMS: atom_id res chain seq x y z
N MET A 1 -12.76 -8.71 -6.54
CA MET A 1 -12.34 -8.18 -5.26
C MET A 1 -11.32 -9.07 -4.60
N ASN A 2 -10.26 -8.49 -4.12
CA ASN A 2 -9.18 -9.24 -3.55
C ASN A 2 -9.34 -9.46 -2.08
N LYS A 3 -10.13 -10.41 -1.75
CA LYS A 3 -10.37 -10.66 -0.36
C LYS A 3 -9.17 -11.29 0.29
N GLY A 4 -8.86 -10.84 1.48
CA GLY A 4 -7.89 -11.49 2.27
C GLY A 4 -6.46 -11.18 1.98
N LYS A 5 -6.19 -10.25 1.08
CA LYS A 5 -4.82 -9.81 0.85
C LYS A 5 -4.66 -8.39 1.31
N GLU A 6 -3.51 -8.14 1.91
CA GLU A 6 -3.25 -6.79 2.40
C GLU A 6 -1.76 -6.66 2.68
N ILE A 7 -1.23 -5.46 2.49
CA ILE A 7 0.16 -5.18 2.81
C ILE A 7 0.17 -4.39 4.10
N LEU A 8 0.90 -4.90 5.09
CA LEU A 8 0.98 -4.28 6.39
C LEU A 8 2.17 -3.35 6.45
N LEU A 9 1.92 -2.12 6.91
CA LEU A 9 2.95 -1.12 7.07
C LEU A 9 2.77 -0.43 8.41
N GLY A 10 3.86 -0.02 9.02
CA GLY A 10 3.79 0.79 10.21
C GLY A 10 3.22 2.17 9.92
N HIS A 11 2.76 2.85 10.97
CA HIS A 11 2.15 4.17 10.82
C HIS A 11 3.12 5.17 10.19
N GLY A 12 4.37 5.20 10.64
CA GLY A 12 5.36 6.12 10.11
C GLY A 12 5.65 5.88 8.64
N GLU A 13 5.70 4.61 8.24
CA GLU A 13 5.96 4.28 6.84
C GLU A 13 4.78 4.66 5.95
N ARG A 14 3.57 4.55 6.45
CA ARG A 14 2.41 5.00 5.68
C ARG A 14 2.49 6.49 5.39
N ILE A 15 2.87 7.28 6.39
CA ILE A 15 3.01 8.72 6.21
C ILE A 15 4.07 9.01 5.16
N ARG A 16 5.18 8.30 5.21
CA ARG A 16 6.26 8.51 4.23
C ARG A 16 5.81 8.20 2.81
N ILE A 17 5.09 7.11 2.64
CA ILE A 17 4.60 6.75 1.31
C ILE A 17 3.60 7.77 0.81
N MET A 18 2.69 8.21 1.66
CA MET A 18 1.74 9.23 1.25
C MET A 18 2.44 10.48 0.76
N SER A 19 3.48 10.88 1.46
CA SER A 19 4.25 12.04 1.05
C SER A 19 5.00 11.79 -0.25
N ALA A 20 5.63 10.63 -0.37
CA ALA A 20 6.43 10.30 -1.55
C ALA A 20 5.58 10.23 -2.82
N PHE A 21 4.36 9.74 -2.72
CA PHE A 21 3.48 9.61 -3.87
C PHE A 21 2.47 10.74 -3.98
N SER A 22 2.46 11.67 -3.03
CA SER A 22 1.49 12.76 -2.99
C SER A 22 0.06 12.25 -3.05
N ILE A 23 -0.24 11.25 -2.24
CA ILE A 23 -1.56 10.63 -2.23
C ILE A 23 -2.19 10.78 -0.85
N SER A 24 -3.51 10.66 -0.81
CA SER A 24 -4.25 10.72 0.44
C SER A 24 -4.25 9.36 1.12
N TYR A 25 -4.63 9.35 2.38
CA TYR A 25 -4.70 8.10 3.13
C TYR A 25 -5.69 7.10 2.51
N PRO A 26 -6.90 7.50 2.11
CA PRO A 26 -7.80 6.53 1.47
C PRO A 26 -7.22 5.90 0.22
N THR A 27 -6.48 6.66 -0.56
CA THR A 27 -5.84 6.12 -1.76
C THR A 27 -4.80 5.08 -1.39
N LEU A 28 -3.96 5.39 -0.41
CA LEU A 28 -2.96 4.44 0.06
C LEU A 28 -3.62 3.19 0.62
N ARG A 29 -4.63 3.36 1.45
CA ARG A 29 -5.29 2.24 2.08
C ARG A 29 -5.88 1.27 1.06
N ARG A 30 -6.53 1.81 0.03
CA ARG A 30 -7.10 0.97 -1.01
C ARG A 30 -6.03 0.18 -1.75
N ALA A 31 -4.90 0.84 -2.04
CA ALA A 31 -3.81 0.16 -2.71
C ALA A 31 -3.24 -0.97 -1.85
N LEU A 32 -3.01 -0.69 -0.57
CA LEU A 32 -2.44 -1.69 0.33
C LEU A 32 -3.38 -2.87 0.56
N ARG A 33 -4.67 -2.66 0.44
CA ARG A 33 -5.66 -3.71 0.64
C ARG A 33 -6.07 -4.39 -0.66
N PHE A 34 -5.39 -4.09 -1.74
CA PHE A 34 -5.68 -4.67 -3.05
C PHE A 34 -7.10 -4.37 -3.53
N GLU A 35 -7.65 -3.23 -3.11
CA GLU A 35 -9.00 -2.84 -3.53
C GLU A 35 -8.98 -2.11 -4.86
N THR A 36 -7.83 -1.60 -5.27
CA THR A 36 -7.65 -1.00 -6.58
C THR A 36 -6.51 -1.70 -7.27
N ASP A 37 -6.57 -1.73 -8.60
CA ASP A 37 -5.53 -2.38 -9.37
C ASP A 37 -5.10 -1.51 -10.53
N THR A 38 -4.86 -0.24 -10.23
CA THR A 38 -4.31 0.69 -11.20
C THR A 38 -2.80 0.57 -11.19
N GLU A 39 -2.17 1.17 -12.21
CA GLU A 39 -0.72 1.20 -12.26
C GLU A 39 -0.14 1.88 -11.03
N LEU A 40 -0.77 2.96 -10.59
CA LEU A 40 -0.33 3.65 -9.39
C LEU A 40 -0.42 2.74 -8.16
N ALA A 41 -1.53 2.02 -8.02
CA ALA A 41 -1.70 1.11 -6.89
C ALA A 41 -0.63 0.03 -6.89
N ARG A 42 -0.29 -0.50 -8.06
CA ARG A 42 0.75 -1.51 -8.16
C ARG A 42 2.12 -0.95 -7.77
N LYS A 43 2.41 0.29 -8.18
CA LYS A 43 3.67 0.93 -7.79
C LYS A 43 3.72 1.16 -6.29
N ILE A 44 2.61 1.59 -5.70
CA ILE A 44 2.55 1.80 -4.26
C ILE A 44 2.83 0.49 -3.53
N ARG A 45 2.19 -0.60 -3.95
CA ARG A 45 2.40 -1.90 -3.31
C ARG A 45 3.84 -2.37 -3.45
N HIS A 46 4.42 -2.23 -4.63
CA HIS A 46 5.80 -2.64 -4.85
C HIS A 46 6.76 -1.84 -3.97
N THR A 47 6.58 -0.53 -3.93
CA THR A 47 7.44 0.33 -3.14
C THR A 47 7.28 0.05 -1.64
N ALA A 48 6.04 -0.20 -1.20
CA ALA A 48 5.78 -0.50 0.19
C ALA A 48 6.57 -1.72 0.64
N ILE A 49 6.61 -2.75 -0.18
CA ILE A 49 7.33 -3.98 0.17
C ILE A 49 8.83 -3.81 0.04
N SER A 50 9.29 -3.22 -1.07
CA SER A 50 10.72 -3.18 -1.35
C SER A 50 11.47 -2.10 -0.59
N GLU A 51 10.81 -1.00 -0.24
CA GLU A 51 11.51 0.14 0.36
C GLU A 51 11.05 0.49 1.76
N TYR A 52 9.86 0.07 2.15
CA TYR A 52 9.33 0.47 3.46
C TYR A 52 9.05 -0.70 4.38
N GLY A 53 9.52 -1.87 4.01
CA GLY A 53 9.41 -3.03 4.88
C GLY A 53 8.01 -3.58 5.03
N GLY A 54 7.13 -3.29 4.08
CA GLY A 54 5.79 -3.83 4.13
C GLY A 54 5.79 -5.34 3.96
N MET A 55 4.82 -5.98 4.60
CA MET A 55 4.68 -7.42 4.53
C MET A 55 3.31 -7.77 3.99
N GLU A 56 3.30 -8.59 2.95
CA GLU A 56 2.04 -9.06 2.40
C GLU A 56 1.48 -10.16 3.27
N ARG A 57 0.19 -10.04 3.58
CA ARG A 57 -0.50 -11.03 4.38
C ARG A 57 -1.77 -11.46 3.67
N ALA A 58 -1.99 -12.77 3.60
CA ALA A 58 -3.22 -13.33 3.06
C ALA A 58 -4.07 -13.83 4.21
N ASN A 59 -5.36 -13.57 4.15
CA ASN A 59 -6.28 -14.06 5.18
C ASN A 59 -6.89 -15.38 4.80
#